data_fe5aef546b4defb5fd19ea1980d0cebb
#
_entry.id   fe5aef546b4defb5fd19ea1980d0cebb
#
_cell.length_a   1.000
_cell.length_b   1.000
_cell.length_c   1.000
_cell.angle_alpha   90.00
_cell.angle_beta   90.00
_cell.angle_gamma   90.00
#
_symmetry.space_group_name_H-M   'P 1'
#
loop_
_entity.id
_entity.type
_entity.pdbx_description
1 polymer ?
#
loop_
_entity_poly.entity_id
_entity_poly.type
_entity_poly.pdbx_seq_one_letter_code
_entity_poly.pdbx_strand_id
1 'polypeptide(L)'
;MDGNGRWAKKRGFLRTNGHEAGANVVSDMCEFCIDNGVKILSLYAFSTENWKRPQKEVDFLMNLLKKFLLLKRDDFIKNGIKFNTIGDISPFSDELKNEIEITKNATRENTNLLLNLAINYGSKDEIIRAIKKLNLKGSEINEASLNAALDESEPVDLLIRTGGESRLSNFMLWQASYAELFFTPTLWPDFSKDELASIVSKFKDIERRFGGV
;
A
#
# COMPACT_ATOMS: atom_id res chain seq x y z
N MET A 1 1.83 -4.28 -5.50
CA MET A 1 1.21 -4.00 -6.83
C MET A 1 2.29 -3.96 -7.90
N ASP A 2 2.81 -5.12 -8.35
CA ASP A 2 3.89 -5.20 -9.33
C ASP A 2 3.37 -5.73 -10.69
N GLY A 3 4.03 -5.32 -11.78
CA GLY A 3 3.73 -5.82 -13.11
C GLY A 3 3.02 -4.84 -14.05
N ASN A 4 2.60 -3.65 -13.60
CA ASN A 4 1.87 -2.68 -14.42
C ASN A 4 2.54 -2.39 -15.79
N GLY A 5 3.83 -2.05 -15.77
CA GLY A 5 4.57 -1.74 -16.99
C GLY A 5 4.77 -2.96 -17.89
N ARG A 6 4.94 -4.17 -17.32
CA ARG A 6 5.04 -5.43 -18.08
C ARG A 6 3.70 -5.82 -18.72
N TRP A 7 2.62 -5.58 -17.99
CA TRP A 7 1.25 -5.78 -18.49
C TRP A 7 0.98 -4.94 -19.75
N ALA A 8 1.29 -3.64 -19.67
CA ALA A 8 1.14 -2.74 -20.81
C ALA A 8 2.01 -3.16 -22.01
N LYS A 9 3.31 -3.46 -21.75
CA LYS A 9 4.23 -3.89 -22.80
C LYS A 9 3.76 -5.17 -23.52
N LYS A 10 3.23 -6.16 -22.80
CA LYS A 10 2.69 -7.41 -23.40
C LYS A 10 1.52 -7.16 -24.35
N ARG A 11 0.82 -6.01 -24.19
CA ARG A 11 -0.35 -5.62 -25.00
C ARG A 11 -0.04 -4.54 -26.04
N GLY A 12 1.22 -4.17 -26.19
CA GLY A 12 1.61 -3.08 -27.11
C GLY A 12 1.24 -1.67 -26.62
N PHE A 13 0.92 -1.52 -25.34
CA PHE A 13 0.52 -0.26 -24.74
C PHE A 13 1.71 0.47 -24.10
N LEU A 14 1.54 1.77 -23.86
CA LEU A 14 2.48 2.56 -23.05
C LEU A 14 2.44 2.10 -21.59
N ARG A 15 3.55 2.24 -20.87
CA ARG A 15 3.63 1.90 -19.44
C ARG A 15 2.57 2.61 -18.59
N THR A 16 2.20 3.82 -18.96
CA THR A 16 1.16 4.64 -18.33
C THR A 16 -0.20 3.97 -18.34
N ASN A 17 -0.59 3.30 -19.42
CA ASN A 17 -1.86 2.55 -19.50
C ASN A 17 -1.88 1.37 -18.50
N GLY A 18 -0.73 0.75 -18.23
CA GLY A 18 -0.63 -0.28 -17.20
C GLY A 18 -0.86 0.28 -15.79
N HIS A 19 -0.37 1.49 -15.50
CA HIS A 19 -0.61 2.14 -14.22
C HIS A 19 -2.08 2.55 -14.04
N GLU A 20 -2.73 3.05 -15.10
CA GLU A 20 -4.17 3.35 -15.08
C GLU A 20 -5.01 2.09 -14.86
N ALA A 21 -4.71 1.01 -15.59
CA ALA A 21 -5.39 -0.28 -15.40
C ALA A 21 -5.20 -0.80 -13.96
N GLY A 22 -3.98 -0.69 -13.43
CA GLY A 22 -3.68 -1.09 -12.05
C GLY A 22 -4.39 -0.26 -10.98
N ALA A 23 -4.67 1.02 -11.25
CA ALA A 23 -5.43 1.86 -10.33
C ALA A 23 -6.90 1.40 -10.21
N ASN A 24 -7.49 0.87 -11.28
CA ASN A 24 -8.86 0.35 -11.27
C ASN A 24 -9.01 -0.89 -10.38
N VAL A 25 -7.99 -1.75 -10.30
CA VAL A 25 -7.99 -2.95 -9.45
C VAL A 25 -8.11 -2.63 -7.95
N VAL A 26 -7.66 -1.44 -7.53
CA VAL A 26 -7.73 -1.03 -6.11
C VAL A 26 -9.16 -1.11 -5.56
N SER A 27 -10.16 -0.68 -6.33
CA SER A 27 -11.57 -0.70 -5.90
C SER A 27 -12.07 -2.12 -5.66
N ASP A 28 -11.72 -3.07 -6.55
CA ASP A 28 -12.10 -4.47 -6.42
C ASP A 28 -11.46 -5.12 -5.18
N MET A 29 -10.21 -4.77 -4.89
CA MET A 29 -9.52 -5.25 -3.69
C MET A 29 -10.11 -4.68 -2.41
N CYS A 30 -10.50 -3.39 -2.41
CA CYS A 30 -11.17 -2.80 -1.26
C CYS A 30 -12.53 -3.46 -0.99
N GLU A 31 -13.34 -3.67 -2.03
CA GLU A 31 -14.63 -4.35 -1.93
C GLU A 31 -14.46 -5.77 -1.36
N PHE A 32 -13.54 -6.55 -1.93
CA PHE A 32 -13.22 -7.87 -1.41
C PHE A 32 -12.84 -7.83 0.08
N CYS A 33 -11.98 -6.89 0.47
CA CYS A 33 -11.54 -6.76 1.87
C CYS A 33 -12.72 -6.47 2.81
N ILE A 34 -13.62 -5.57 2.43
CA ILE A 34 -14.81 -5.24 3.22
C ILE A 34 -15.69 -6.48 3.38
N ASP A 35 -16.00 -7.16 2.27
CA ASP A 35 -16.89 -8.33 2.25
C ASP A 35 -16.33 -9.52 3.06
N ASN A 36 -15.01 -9.59 3.22
CA ASN A 36 -14.32 -10.67 3.95
C ASN A 36 -13.82 -10.26 5.34
N GLY A 37 -14.17 -9.08 5.83
CA GLY A 37 -13.83 -8.62 7.18
C GLY A 37 -12.35 -8.27 7.39
N VAL A 38 -11.59 -8.03 6.33
CA VAL A 38 -10.22 -7.52 6.41
C VAL A 38 -10.27 -6.09 6.93
N LYS A 39 -9.47 -5.78 7.94
CA LYS A 39 -9.50 -4.47 8.61
C LYS A 39 -8.56 -3.45 7.99
N ILE A 40 -7.42 -3.90 7.50
CA ILE A 40 -6.38 -3.03 6.95
C ILE A 40 -5.91 -3.60 5.61
N LEU A 41 -5.94 -2.78 4.57
CA LEU A 41 -5.35 -3.05 3.26
C LEU A 41 -4.25 -2.04 2.98
N SER A 42 -2.99 -2.49 2.92
CA SER A 42 -1.85 -1.65 2.58
C SER A 42 -1.39 -1.94 1.15
N LEU A 43 -1.37 -0.93 0.29
CA LEU A 43 -1.02 -1.05 -1.13
C LEU A 43 0.24 -0.26 -1.47
N TYR A 44 1.25 -0.93 -2.07
CA TYR A 44 2.51 -0.31 -2.47
C TYR A 44 2.37 0.41 -3.82
N ALA A 45 2.10 1.71 -3.80
CA ALA A 45 1.85 2.50 -5.00
C ALA A 45 3.12 3.16 -5.58
N PHE A 46 3.99 3.71 -4.70
CA PHE A 46 5.22 4.38 -5.13
C PHE A 46 6.31 4.24 -4.06
N SER A 47 7.43 3.59 -4.43
CA SER A 47 8.55 3.41 -3.51
C SER A 47 9.55 4.57 -3.57
N THR A 48 10.38 4.72 -2.52
CA THR A 48 11.50 5.67 -2.51
C THR A 48 12.47 5.46 -3.69
N GLU A 49 12.62 4.22 -4.14
CA GLU A 49 13.49 3.89 -5.28
C GLU A 49 12.89 4.33 -6.64
N ASN A 50 11.57 4.57 -6.70
CA ASN A 50 10.90 4.95 -7.94
C ASN A 50 11.22 6.38 -8.41
N TRP A 51 11.78 7.23 -7.56
CA TRP A 51 12.32 8.53 -7.97
C TRP A 51 13.42 8.43 -9.02
N LYS A 52 14.08 7.27 -9.13
CA LYS A 52 15.11 6.99 -10.16
C LYS A 52 14.52 6.74 -11.55
N ARG A 53 13.19 6.67 -11.68
CA ARG A 53 12.51 6.52 -12.96
C ARG A 53 12.60 7.81 -13.80
N PRO A 54 12.38 7.73 -15.12
CA PRO A 54 12.28 8.94 -15.94
C PRO A 54 11.27 9.92 -15.37
N GLN A 55 11.60 11.20 -15.32
CA GLN A 55 10.77 12.23 -14.69
C GLN A 55 9.32 12.24 -15.22
N LYS A 56 9.15 12.06 -16.54
CA LYS A 56 7.81 11.97 -17.16
C LYS A 56 6.94 10.84 -16.57
N GLU A 57 7.55 9.69 -16.20
CA GLU A 57 6.82 8.59 -15.54
C GLU A 57 6.45 8.97 -14.11
N VAL A 58 7.35 9.61 -13.37
CA VAL A 58 7.10 10.11 -12.01
C VAL A 58 5.96 11.13 -12.01
N ASP A 59 6.03 12.14 -12.88
CA ASP A 59 5.00 13.18 -13.00
C ASP A 59 3.63 12.57 -13.34
N PHE A 60 3.62 11.59 -14.25
CA PHE A 60 2.40 10.87 -14.60
C PHE A 60 1.82 10.14 -13.38
N LEU A 61 2.64 9.45 -12.59
CA LEU A 61 2.19 8.71 -11.41
C LEU A 61 1.62 9.64 -10.33
N MET A 62 2.23 10.81 -10.11
CA MET A 62 1.70 11.81 -9.18
C MET A 62 0.35 12.38 -9.64
N ASN A 63 0.22 12.66 -10.93
CA ASN A 63 -1.05 13.10 -11.51
C ASN A 63 -2.12 12.00 -11.47
N LEU A 64 -1.75 10.74 -11.71
CA LEU A 64 -2.65 9.60 -11.60
C LEU A 64 -3.17 9.43 -10.17
N LEU A 65 -2.30 9.57 -9.16
CA LEU A 65 -2.68 9.53 -7.76
C LEU A 65 -3.67 10.65 -7.42
N LYS A 66 -3.38 11.88 -7.84
CA LYS A 66 -4.30 13.02 -7.63
C LYS A 66 -5.68 12.74 -8.26
N LYS A 67 -5.71 12.30 -9.52
CA LYS A 67 -6.94 11.92 -10.23
C LYS A 67 -7.68 10.80 -9.54
N PHE A 68 -6.97 9.79 -9.06
CA PHE A 68 -7.55 8.65 -8.32
C PHE A 68 -8.26 9.13 -7.05
N LEU A 69 -7.63 9.99 -6.25
CA LEU A 69 -8.22 10.53 -5.02
C LEU A 69 -9.49 11.34 -5.31
N LEU A 70 -9.45 12.23 -6.33
CA LEU A 70 -10.60 13.01 -6.74
C LEU A 70 -11.78 12.13 -7.16
N LEU A 71 -11.53 11.07 -7.93
CA LEU A 71 -12.57 10.19 -8.45
C LEU A 71 -13.12 9.20 -7.42
N LYS A 72 -12.29 8.80 -6.44
CA LYS A 72 -12.64 7.71 -5.51
C LYS A 72 -13.05 8.17 -4.12
N ARG A 73 -12.93 9.44 -3.80
CA ARG A 73 -13.29 9.97 -2.48
C ARG A 73 -14.73 9.65 -2.09
N ASP A 74 -15.68 9.89 -2.97
CA ASP A 74 -17.10 9.65 -2.70
C ASP A 74 -17.38 8.14 -2.53
N ASP A 75 -16.70 7.30 -3.33
CA ASP A 75 -16.78 5.84 -3.17
C ASP A 75 -16.21 5.42 -1.80
N PHE A 76 -15.12 6.02 -1.34
CA PHE A 76 -14.54 5.73 -0.02
C PHE A 76 -15.49 6.12 1.11
N ILE A 77 -16.11 7.30 1.03
CA ILE A 77 -17.11 7.75 2.02
C ILE A 77 -18.28 6.78 2.04
N LYS A 78 -18.86 6.48 0.88
CA LYS A 78 -20.04 5.61 0.74
C LYS A 78 -19.80 4.19 1.27
N ASN A 79 -18.61 3.63 1.03
CA ASN A 79 -18.28 2.26 1.43
C ASN A 79 -17.64 2.16 2.82
N GLY A 80 -17.52 3.26 3.56
CA GLY A 80 -16.93 3.27 4.90
C GLY A 80 -15.43 2.98 4.90
N ILE A 81 -14.70 3.34 3.82
CA ILE A 81 -13.26 3.18 3.71
C ILE A 81 -12.58 4.40 4.30
N LYS A 82 -11.76 4.21 5.34
CA LYS A 82 -10.85 5.21 5.88
C LYS A 82 -9.59 5.22 5.03
N PHE A 83 -9.34 6.34 4.33
CA PHE A 83 -8.13 6.50 3.52
C PHE A 83 -6.98 7.05 4.36
N ASN A 84 -5.80 6.48 4.20
CA ASN A 84 -4.56 6.97 4.78
C ASN A 84 -3.38 6.79 3.81
N THR A 85 -2.29 7.51 4.06
CA THR A 85 -1.01 7.33 3.36
C THR A 85 0.08 6.98 4.35
N ILE A 86 0.98 6.07 3.97
CA ILE A 86 2.22 5.78 4.65
C ILE A 86 3.39 6.14 3.74
N GLY A 87 4.47 6.66 4.30
CA GLY A 87 5.62 7.21 3.60
C GLY A 87 5.73 8.74 3.72
N ASP A 88 6.82 9.29 3.22
CA ASP A 88 7.10 10.73 3.31
C ASP A 88 6.50 11.49 2.13
N ILE A 89 5.43 12.25 2.38
CA ILE A 89 4.76 13.06 1.36
C ILE A 89 5.36 14.47 1.20
N SER A 90 6.39 14.82 1.97
CA SER A 90 6.99 16.17 1.95
C SER A 90 7.52 16.60 0.57
N PRO A 91 8.07 15.71 -0.29
CA PRO A 91 8.55 16.09 -1.61
C PRO A 91 7.44 16.32 -2.66
N PHE A 92 6.17 16.02 -2.34
CA PHE A 92 5.08 16.17 -3.29
C PHE A 92 4.64 17.64 -3.45
N SER A 93 3.99 17.94 -4.57
CA SER A 93 3.41 19.27 -4.80
C SER A 93 2.34 19.59 -3.75
N ASP A 94 2.18 20.89 -3.45
CA ASP A 94 1.18 21.34 -2.48
C ASP A 94 -0.24 20.93 -2.89
N GLU A 95 -0.53 20.90 -4.19
CA GLU A 95 -1.81 20.43 -4.71
C GLU A 95 -2.07 18.96 -4.37
N LEU A 96 -1.08 18.08 -4.53
CA LEU A 96 -1.24 16.66 -4.22
C LEU A 96 -1.34 16.44 -2.71
N LYS A 97 -0.52 17.14 -1.92
CA LYS A 97 -0.60 17.10 -0.44
C LYS A 97 -1.98 17.53 0.06
N ASN A 98 -2.51 18.63 -0.50
CA ASN A 98 -3.84 19.11 -0.16
C ASN A 98 -4.94 18.10 -0.50
N GLU A 99 -4.85 17.45 -1.67
CA GLU A 99 -5.81 16.42 -2.08
C GLU A 99 -5.78 15.18 -1.18
N ILE A 100 -4.59 14.77 -0.75
CA ILE A 100 -4.40 13.70 0.24
C ILE A 100 -5.09 14.08 1.55
N GLU A 101 -4.84 15.27 2.08
CA GLU A 101 -5.40 15.72 3.36
C GLU A 101 -6.92 15.90 3.29
N ILE A 102 -7.47 16.44 2.20
CA ILE A 102 -8.92 16.53 1.99
C ILE A 102 -9.54 15.13 2.03
N THR A 103 -8.93 14.15 1.35
CA THR A 103 -9.47 12.78 1.30
C THR A 103 -9.36 12.09 2.67
N LYS A 104 -8.24 12.24 3.38
CA LYS A 104 -8.07 11.73 4.77
C LYS A 104 -9.14 12.31 5.69
N ASN A 105 -9.35 13.61 5.66
CA ASN A 105 -10.32 14.29 6.51
C ASN A 105 -11.76 13.87 6.19
N ALA A 106 -12.11 13.76 4.91
CA ALA A 106 -13.44 13.35 4.48
C ALA A 106 -13.81 11.91 4.88
N THR A 107 -12.79 11.05 5.07
CA THR A 107 -12.98 9.62 5.37
C THR A 107 -12.56 9.24 6.80
N ARG A 108 -12.19 10.20 7.66
CA ARG A 108 -11.57 9.93 8.98
C ARG A 108 -12.45 9.10 9.92
N GLU A 109 -13.78 9.25 9.82
CA GLU A 109 -14.74 8.57 10.69
C GLU A 109 -15.18 7.19 10.13
N ASN A 110 -14.68 6.81 8.96
CA ASN A 110 -14.99 5.54 8.35
C ASN A 110 -14.30 4.38 9.07
N THR A 111 -14.96 3.22 9.16
CA THR A 111 -14.53 2.09 10.01
C THR A 111 -14.58 0.72 9.35
N ASN A 112 -15.09 0.60 8.11
CA ASN A 112 -15.22 -0.71 7.46
C ASN A 112 -13.86 -1.26 7.03
N LEU A 113 -12.99 -0.40 6.47
CA LEU A 113 -11.66 -0.75 6.00
C LEU A 113 -10.71 0.44 6.17
N LEU A 114 -9.52 0.24 6.72
CA LEU A 114 -8.41 1.18 6.60
C LEU A 114 -7.63 0.85 5.32
N LEU A 115 -7.65 1.77 4.36
CA LEU A 115 -6.83 1.70 3.15
C LEU A 115 -5.57 2.55 3.33
N ASN A 116 -4.42 1.92 3.54
CA ASN A 116 -3.11 2.55 3.53
C ASN A 116 -2.52 2.53 2.12
N LEU A 117 -2.29 3.69 1.55
CA LEU A 117 -1.56 3.80 0.30
C LEU A 117 -0.10 4.18 0.58
N ALA A 118 0.82 3.24 0.33
CA ALA A 118 2.25 3.45 0.52
C ALA A 118 2.81 4.24 -0.67
N ILE A 119 3.14 5.52 -0.43
CA ILE A 119 3.62 6.47 -1.44
C ILE A 119 4.88 7.17 -0.94
N ASN A 120 5.90 7.23 -1.79
CA ASN A 120 7.26 7.60 -1.41
C ASN A 120 7.69 6.84 -0.13
N TYR A 121 7.37 5.56 -0.14
CA TYR A 121 7.55 4.67 0.99
C TYR A 121 8.74 3.72 0.79
N GLY A 122 9.43 3.42 1.85
CA GLY A 122 10.39 2.35 1.98
C GLY A 122 10.57 2.04 3.46
N SER A 123 10.53 0.75 3.85
CA SER A 123 10.56 0.38 5.27
C SER A 123 11.82 0.85 5.99
N LYS A 124 12.98 0.83 5.33
CA LYS A 124 14.23 1.38 5.90
C LYS A 124 14.13 2.88 6.17
N ASP A 125 13.50 3.64 5.26
CA ASP A 125 13.26 5.07 5.43
C ASP A 125 12.27 5.32 6.57
N GLU A 126 11.17 4.58 6.62
CA GLU A 126 10.17 4.65 7.68
C GLU A 126 10.81 4.45 9.07
N ILE A 127 11.63 3.39 9.23
CA ILE A 127 12.32 3.10 10.49
C ILE A 127 13.24 4.28 10.89
N ILE A 128 14.02 4.82 9.94
CA ILE A 128 14.90 5.97 10.20
C ILE A 128 14.10 7.21 10.59
N ARG A 129 12.96 7.47 9.94
CA ARG A 129 12.07 8.58 10.31
C ARG A 129 11.47 8.39 11.71
N ALA A 130 11.05 7.18 12.05
CA ALA A 130 10.53 6.83 13.37
C ALA A 130 11.58 7.05 14.47
N ILE A 131 12.82 6.59 14.26
CA ILE A 131 13.95 6.83 15.21
C ILE A 131 14.22 8.32 15.38
N LYS A 132 14.27 9.10 14.29
CA LYS A 132 14.46 10.56 14.37
C LYS A 132 13.33 11.23 15.17
N LYS A 133 12.07 10.82 14.96
CA LYS A 133 10.91 11.32 15.68
C LYS A 133 11.00 11.03 17.18
N LEU A 134 11.44 9.83 17.56
CA LEU A 134 11.66 9.46 18.97
C LEU A 134 12.78 10.27 19.62
N ASN A 135 13.92 10.41 18.92
CA ASN A 135 15.06 11.21 19.40
C ASN A 135 14.66 12.68 19.65
N LEU A 136 13.92 13.29 18.73
CA LEU A 136 13.43 14.66 18.87
C LEU A 136 12.51 14.85 20.10
N LYS A 137 11.80 13.79 20.51
CA LYS A 137 10.94 13.80 21.70
C LYS A 137 11.67 13.40 22.98
N GLY A 138 12.95 13.04 22.91
CA GLY A 138 13.70 12.49 24.05
C GLY A 138 13.14 11.15 24.57
N SER A 139 12.43 10.42 23.72
CA SER A 139 11.82 9.13 24.09
C SER A 139 12.85 8.02 24.05
N GLU A 140 12.72 7.05 24.98
CA GLU A 140 13.51 5.81 24.90
C GLU A 140 13.23 5.07 23.59
N ILE A 141 14.29 4.55 22.96
CA ILE A 141 14.18 3.73 21.74
C ILE A 141 14.18 2.26 22.15
N ASN A 142 13.02 1.64 22.11
CA ASN A 142 12.80 0.22 22.27
C ASN A 142 11.78 -0.26 21.23
N GLU A 143 11.49 -1.57 21.20
CA GLU A 143 10.58 -2.15 20.20
C GLU A 143 9.18 -1.50 20.25
N ALA A 144 8.62 -1.33 21.43
CA ALA A 144 7.28 -0.76 21.61
C ALA A 144 7.19 0.71 21.16
N SER A 145 8.17 1.54 21.56
CA SER A 145 8.22 2.95 21.17
C SER A 145 8.49 3.12 19.68
N LEU A 146 9.36 2.26 19.11
CA LEU A 146 9.63 2.27 17.68
C LEU A 146 8.39 1.88 16.89
N ASN A 147 7.72 0.78 17.27
CA ASN A 147 6.48 0.35 16.64
C ASN A 147 5.42 1.46 16.63
N ALA A 148 5.21 2.12 17.77
CA ALA A 148 4.24 3.22 17.89
C ALA A 148 4.65 4.49 17.10
N ALA A 149 5.90 4.62 16.69
CA ALA A 149 6.40 5.75 15.92
C ALA A 149 6.37 5.54 14.40
N LEU A 150 6.19 4.29 13.94
CA LEU A 150 6.02 3.95 12.52
C LEU A 150 4.78 4.59 11.92
N ASP A 151 4.70 4.65 10.60
CA ASP A 151 3.55 5.17 9.86
C ASP A 151 2.33 4.23 9.98
N GLU A 152 2.58 2.92 10.06
CA GLU A 152 1.62 1.87 10.40
C GLU A 152 2.22 0.99 11.51
N SER A 153 1.50 0.81 12.61
CA SER A 153 1.96 0.05 13.78
C SER A 153 1.42 -1.38 13.84
N GLU A 154 0.34 -1.66 13.11
CA GLU A 154 -0.27 -2.99 13.12
C GLU A 154 0.59 -4.00 12.34
N PRO A 155 0.76 -5.22 12.86
CA PRO A 155 1.47 -6.26 12.16
C PRO A 155 0.74 -6.68 10.88
N VAL A 156 1.51 -7.09 9.87
CA VAL A 156 0.97 -7.64 8.63
C VAL A 156 0.77 -9.15 8.80
N ASP A 157 -0.45 -9.62 8.62
CA ASP A 157 -0.76 -11.05 8.67
C ASP A 157 -0.43 -11.76 7.36
N LEU A 158 -0.77 -11.13 6.24
CA LEU A 158 -0.63 -11.67 4.89
C LEU A 158 -0.02 -10.62 3.97
N LEU A 159 1.10 -10.96 3.33
CA LEU A 159 1.74 -10.13 2.32
C LEU A 159 1.68 -10.85 0.97
N ILE A 160 1.07 -10.20 -0.03
CA ILE A 160 0.94 -10.74 -1.38
C ILE A 160 1.77 -9.89 -2.34
N ARG A 161 2.63 -10.51 -3.14
CA ARG A 161 3.31 -9.84 -4.24
C ARG A 161 2.90 -10.43 -5.57
N THR A 162 2.37 -9.57 -6.44
CA THR A 162 2.03 -9.87 -7.83
C THR A 162 3.24 -9.71 -8.74
N GLY A 163 3.18 -10.26 -9.96
CA GLY A 163 4.18 -10.01 -10.99
C GLY A 163 5.35 -10.99 -11.06
N GLY A 164 5.31 -12.10 -10.30
CA GLY A 164 6.24 -13.22 -10.46
C GLY A 164 7.60 -13.06 -9.78
N GLU A 165 7.78 -12.03 -8.95
CA GLU A 165 9.02 -11.82 -8.20
C GLU A 165 8.86 -12.23 -6.74
N SER A 166 9.86 -12.93 -6.17
CA SER A 166 9.83 -13.48 -4.80
C SER A 166 10.75 -12.67 -3.87
N ARG A 167 10.42 -11.40 -3.65
CA ARG A 167 11.15 -10.49 -2.75
C ARG A 167 10.22 -9.40 -2.22
N LEU A 168 10.52 -8.82 -1.06
CA LEU A 168 9.71 -7.78 -0.39
C LEU A 168 9.97 -6.37 -0.92
N SER A 169 11.11 -6.12 -1.53
CA SER A 169 11.50 -4.83 -2.09
C SER A 169 11.29 -3.65 -1.14
N ASN A 170 11.76 -3.80 0.10
CA ASN A 170 11.71 -2.74 1.11
C ASN A 170 10.28 -2.33 1.52
N PHE A 171 9.30 -3.24 1.41
CA PHE A 171 7.91 -3.00 1.79
C PHE A 171 7.59 -3.59 3.15
N MET A 172 7.22 -2.76 4.11
CA MET A 172 6.70 -3.08 5.45
C MET A 172 7.52 -4.17 6.17
N LEU A 173 8.87 -4.08 6.13
CA LEU A 173 9.77 -5.13 6.65
C LEU A 173 9.58 -5.37 8.16
N TRP A 174 9.36 -4.31 8.92
CA TRP A 174 9.11 -4.39 10.36
C TRP A 174 7.78 -5.08 10.64
N GLN A 175 6.72 -4.59 10.04
CA GLN A 175 5.36 -5.09 10.25
C GLN A 175 5.16 -6.50 9.70
N ALA A 176 5.92 -6.89 8.66
CA ALA A 176 5.84 -8.19 8.01
C ALA A 176 6.74 -9.26 8.64
N SER A 177 7.30 -9.04 9.83
CA SER A 177 8.25 -9.94 10.49
C SER A 177 7.72 -11.37 10.66
N TYR A 178 6.42 -11.53 10.83
CA TYR A 178 5.72 -12.81 10.96
C TYR A 178 4.60 -13.00 9.93
N ALA A 179 4.62 -12.22 8.84
CA ALA A 179 3.61 -12.32 7.81
C ALA A 179 3.75 -13.60 6.99
N GLU A 180 2.63 -14.22 6.63
CA GLU A 180 2.62 -15.22 5.58
C GLU A 180 2.85 -14.57 4.22
N LEU A 181 3.77 -15.13 3.43
CA LEU A 181 4.20 -14.55 2.16
C LEU A 181 3.65 -15.34 0.99
N PHE A 182 2.89 -14.67 0.12
CA PHE A 182 2.37 -15.24 -1.11
C PHE A 182 2.92 -14.49 -2.33
N PHE A 183 3.41 -15.25 -3.30
CA PHE A 183 3.94 -14.74 -4.55
C PHE A 183 3.15 -15.30 -5.72
N THR A 184 2.65 -14.43 -6.60
CA THR A 184 1.91 -14.86 -7.79
C THR A 184 2.54 -14.33 -9.07
N PRO A 185 2.55 -15.12 -10.17
CA PRO A 185 3.01 -14.66 -11.47
C PRO A 185 2.05 -13.65 -12.11
N THR A 186 0.82 -13.56 -11.65
CA THR A 186 -0.20 -12.64 -12.17
C THR A 186 0.27 -11.19 -12.05
N LEU A 187 0.20 -10.45 -13.14
CA LEU A 187 0.53 -9.02 -13.15
C LEU A 187 -0.59 -8.22 -12.48
N TRP A 188 -0.27 -7.19 -11.71
CA TRP A 188 -1.24 -6.46 -10.91
C TRP A 188 -2.53 -6.05 -11.64
N PRO A 189 -2.52 -5.53 -12.90
CA PRO A 189 -3.77 -5.19 -13.58
C PRO A 189 -4.69 -6.37 -13.91
N ASP A 190 -4.17 -7.60 -13.89
CA ASP A 190 -4.93 -8.82 -14.12
C ASP A 190 -5.25 -9.57 -12.80
N PHE A 191 -4.83 -9.03 -11.64
CA PHE A 191 -5.07 -9.64 -10.33
C PHE A 191 -6.53 -9.48 -9.93
N SER A 192 -7.24 -10.60 -9.78
CA SER A 192 -8.69 -10.64 -9.59
C SER A 192 -9.10 -10.88 -8.13
N LYS A 193 -10.38 -10.60 -7.82
CA LYS A 193 -11.01 -10.97 -6.54
C LYS A 193 -10.96 -12.48 -6.31
N ASP A 194 -11.15 -13.30 -7.36
CA ASP A 194 -11.13 -14.76 -7.24
C ASP A 194 -9.74 -15.28 -6.86
N GLU A 195 -8.69 -14.69 -7.43
CA GLU A 195 -7.31 -15.05 -7.06
C GLU A 195 -7.01 -14.62 -5.63
N LEU A 196 -7.43 -13.42 -5.21
CA LEU A 196 -7.30 -12.97 -3.83
C LEU A 196 -8.05 -13.89 -2.88
N ALA A 197 -9.29 -14.30 -3.23
CA ALA A 197 -10.08 -15.23 -2.44
C ALA A 197 -9.36 -16.58 -2.26
N SER A 198 -8.78 -17.11 -3.33
CA SER A 198 -7.98 -18.35 -3.28
C SER A 198 -6.77 -18.23 -2.34
N ILE A 199 -6.07 -17.10 -2.38
CA ILE A 199 -4.93 -16.84 -1.50
C ILE A 199 -5.38 -16.72 -0.04
N VAL A 200 -6.46 -15.96 0.22
CA VAL A 200 -7.02 -15.78 1.57
C VAL A 200 -7.54 -17.12 2.13
N SER A 201 -8.13 -17.98 1.30
CA SER A 201 -8.53 -19.33 1.73
C SER A 201 -7.31 -20.13 2.19
N LYS A 202 -6.25 -20.19 1.38
CA LYS A 202 -5.00 -20.87 1.76
C LYS A 202 -4.38 -20.28 3.03
N PHE A 203 -4.41 -18.95 3.19
CA PHE A 203 -3.92 -18.30 4.40
C PHE A 203 -4.70 -18.73 5.64
N LYS A 204 -6.03 -18.87 5.55
CA LYS A 204 -6.87 -19.31 6.67
C LYS A 204 -6.59 -20.75 7.13
N ASP A 205 -6.05 -21.58 6.24
CA ASP A 205 -5.69 -22.98 6.53
C ASP A 205 -4.30 -23.12 7.19
N ILE A 206 -3.52 -22.00 7.29
CA ILE A 206 -2.17 -22.01 7.88
C ILE A 206 -2.27 -21.94 9.41
N GLU A 207 -1.67 -22.90 10.10
CA GLU A 207 -1.41 -22.82 11.54
C GLU A 207 -0.22 -21.89 11.79
N ARG A 208 -0.49 -20.62 12.11
CA ARG A 208 0.55 -19.61 12.31
C ARG A 208 1.27 -19.81 13.66
N ARG A 209 2.60 -19.75 13.61
CA ARG A 209 3.49 -19.87 14.78
C ARG A 209 4.33 -18.60 14.92
N PHE A 210 4.35 -18.04 16.12
CA PHE A 210 5.01 -16.76 16.44
C PHE A 210 6.29 -16.96 17.26
N GLY A 211 7.01 -18.09 17.07
CA GLY A 211 8.27 -18.38 17.74
C GLY A 211 8.15 -18.82 19.21
N GLY A 212 6.94 -18.92 19.74
CA GLY A 212 6.64 -19.56 21.04
C GLY A 212 6.40 -21.06 20.87
N VAL A 213 6.75 -21.87 21.90
CA VAL A 213 6.45 -23.32 21.94
C VAL A 213 5.01 -23.50 22.33
#